data_725c4198949be0b03b773f243388e2a6
#
_entry.id   725c4198949be0b03b773f243388e2a6
#
_cell.length_a   1.000
_cell.length_b   1.000
_cell.length_c   1.000
_cell.angle_alpha   90.00
_cell.angle_beta   90.00
_cell.angle_gamma   90.00
#
_symmetry.space_group_name_H-M   'P 1'
#
loop_
_entity.id
_entity.type
_entity.pdbx_description
1 polymer ?
#
loop_
_entity_poly.entity_id
_entity_poly.type
_entity_poly.pdbx_seq_one_letter_code
_entity_poly.pdbx_strand_id
1 'polypeptide(L)'
;IMKISHIDLGEHPILLAPMEDVTDPAFRLMCKKFGADMVYTEFVSSDALIRAVSKTAQKLSISDEERPVAIQIYGKDTETMVEAAKIVEQAQPDILDINFGCPVKRVAGKGAGAGMLQNIPKMLEITRAVVDAVKIPVTVKTRLGWDANNKIIVDLAEQLQDCGIAALTIHGRTRAQMYTGEADWTLIGEVKNNQRMHIPIIGNGDVTTPQRCKECFDRYGVDAVMIGRASFGRPWIFKEIKHYLETGEELPPLSFEWCMEVLRQEVIDSVNLLDERRGILHVRRHLAASPLFKGIPNFKETRIAMLRAETKEELFRIFETIPEKVNSLLD
;
A
#
# COMPACT_ATOMS: atom_id res chain seq x y z
N ILE A 1 -5.10 -2.56 21.66
CA ILE A 1 -4.86 -3.62 20.64
C ILE A 1 -5.87 -3.49 19.53
N MET A 2 -5.39 -3.36 18.32
CA MET A 2 -6.25 -3.28 17.14
C MET A 2 -6.44 -4.66 16.53
N LYS A 3 -7.69 -5.02 16.22
CA LYS A 3 -8.02 -6.30 15.58
C LYS A 3 -8.88 -6.08 14.34
N ILE A 4 -8.57 -6.82 13.29
CA ILE A 4 -9.47 -6.98 12.14
C ILE A 4 -10.08 -8.38 12.26
N SER A 5 -11.35 -8.45 12.66
CA SER A 5 -11.99 -9.71 13.03
C SER A 5 -11.17 -10.41 14.14
N HIS A 6 -10.69 -11.62 13.90
CA HIS A 6 -9.85 -12.37 14.84
C HIS A 6 -8.35 -12.07 14.73
N ILE A 7 -7.95 -11.24 13.77
CA ILE A 7 -6.53 -10.96 13.47
C ILE A 7 -6.05 -9.82 14.36
N ASP A 8 -5.15 -10.14 15.29
CA ASP A 8 -4.52 -9.16 16.19
C ASP A 8 -3.32 -8.51 15.51
N LEU A 9 -3.37 -7.20 15.34
CA LEU A 9 -2.29 -6.41 14.73
C LEU A 9 -1.47 -5.64 15.77
N GLY A 10 -1.76 -5.80 17.06
CA GLY A 10 -1.04 -5.13 18.14
C GLY A 10 -1.47 -3.68 18.38
N GLU A 11 -0.59 -2.93 19.02
CA GLU A 11 -0.79 -1.52 19.34
C GLU A 11 -0.30 -0.64 18.19
N HIS A 12 -1.10 0.35 17.77
CA HIS A 12 -0.74 1.31 16.73
C HIS A 12 -0.13 0.68 15.48
N PRO A 13 -0.81 -0.28 14.83
CA PRO A 13 -0.24 -1.01 13.71
C PRO A 13 -0.02 -0.11 12.50
N ILE A 14 1.06 -0.42 11.76
CA ILE A 14 1.46 0.26 10.54
C ILE A 14 1.40 -0.72 9.39
N LEU A 15 0.63 -0.40 8.36
CA LEU A 15 0.33 -1.30 7.26
C LEU A 15 1.00 -0.82 5.98
N LEU A 16 1.42 -1.75 5.14
CA LEU A 16 1.91 -1.44 3.79
C LEU A 16 0.74 -1.38 2.83
N ALA A 17 0.57 -0.25 2.15
CA ALA A 17 -0.50 -0.06 1.16
C ALA A 17 -0.32 -0.99 -0.06
N PRO A 18 -1.44 -1.44 -0.66
CA PRO A 18 -1.37 -2.10 -1.97
C PRO A 18 -0.96 -1.09 -3.04
N MET A 19 0.08 -1.41 -3.81
CA MET A 19 0.60 -0.53 -4.86
C MET A 19 0.98 -1.35 -6.09
N GLU A 20 0.35 -1.04 -7.23
CA GLU A 20 0.66 -1.71 -8.50
C GLU A 20 2.13 -1.52 -8.87
N ASP A 21 2.77 -2.57 -9.36
CA ASP A 21 4.18 -2.62 -9.72
C ASP A 21 5.15 -2.33 -8.58
N VAL A 22 4.69 -2.32 -7.34
CA VAL A 22 5.51 -2.07 -6.14
C VAL A 22 5.43 -3.21 -5.14
N THR A 23 4.22 -3.59 -4.72
CA THR A 23 4.04 -4.55 -3.63
C THR A 23 4.00 -5.99 -4.11
N ASP A 24 5.08 -6.42 -4.77
CA ASP A 24 5.33 -7.82 -5.09
C ASP A 24 5.75 -8.62 -3.82
N PRO A 25 5.82 -9.95 -3.89
CA PRO A 25 6.17 -10.75 -2.72
C PRO A 25 7.50 -10.37 -2.07
N ALA A 26 8.52 -10.02 -2.86
CA ALA A 26 9.83 -9.65 -2.34
C ALA A 26 9.77 -8.35 -1.53
N PHE A 27 9.11 -7.32 -2.05
CA PHE A 27 8.96 -6.04 -1.37
C PHE A 27 8.07 -6.14 -0.13
N ARG A 28 6.96 -6.88 -0.21
CA ARG A 28 6.10 -7.14 0.95
C ARG A 28 6.86 -7.77 2.10
N LEU A 29 7.66 -8.80 1.79
CA LEU A 29 8.45 -9.50 2.80
C LEU A 29 9.52 -8.59 3.41
N MET A 30 10.17 -7.74 2.61
CA MET A 30 11.14 -6.77 3.08
C MET A 30 10.50 -5.76 4.04
N CYS A 31 9.37 -5.18 3.67
CA CYS A 31 8.62 -4.25 4.55
C CYS A 31 8.17 -4.95 5.83
N LYS A 32 7.75 -6.20 5.74
CA LYS A 32 7.38 -7.00 6.90
C LYS A 32 8.55 -7.18 7.86
N LYS A 33 9.73 -7.47 7.35
CA LYS A 33 10.96 -7.59 8.16
C LYS A 33 11.33 -6.28 8.85
N PHE A 34 11.02 -5.13 8.24
CA PHE A 34 11.26 -3.83 8.85
C PHE A 34 10.14 -3.37 9.80
N GLY A 35 9.09 -4.15 9.98
CA GLY A 35 8.08 -3.88 10.99
C GLY A 35 6.69 -3.53 10.50
N ALA A 36 6.40 -3.65 9.19
CA ALA A 36 5.02 -3.57 8.73
C ALA A 36 4.20 -4.67 9.41
N ASP A 37 3.10 -4.29 10.05
CA ASP A 37 2.28 -5.25 10.82
C ASP A 37 1.37 -6.07 9.91
N MET A 38 1.03 -5.54 8.75
CA MET A 38 0.25 -6.23 7.74
C MET A 38 0.61 -5.69 6.36
N VAL A 39 0.55 -6.55 5.36
CA VAL A 39 0.86 -6.21 3.97
C VAL A 39 -0.29 -6.59 3.05
N TYR A 40 -0.35 -5.96 1.89
CA TYR A 40 -1.37 -6.16 0.87
C TYR A 40 -0.69 -6.53 -0.44
N THR A 41 -1.30 -7.39 -1.22
CA THR A 41 -0.85 -7.65 -2.59
C THR A 41 -1.11 -6.42 -3.48
N GLU A 42 -0.54 -6.44 -4.69
CA GLU A 42 -1.03 -5.57 -5.75
C GLU A 42 -2.50 -5.91 -6.05
N PHE A 43 -3.28 -4.92 -6.52
CA PHE A 43 -4.68 -5.20 -6.84
C PHE A 43 -4.83 -6.07 -8.09
N VAL A 44 -5.76 -7.00 -8.03
CA VAL A 44 -6.04 -7.96 -9.10
C VAL A 44 -7.42 -7.69 -9.68
N SER A 45 -7.49 -7.58 -11.02
CA SER A 45 -8.77 -7.44 -11.71
C SER A 45 -9.61 -8.70 -11.57
N SER A 46 -10.87 -8.57 -11.17
CA SER A 46 -11.81 -9.69 -11.09
C SER A 46 -12.00 -10.36 -12.45
N ASP A 47 -12.12 -9.57 -13.52
CA ASP A 47 -12.26 -10.09 -14.89
C ASP A 47 -11.03 -10.88 -15.32
N ALA A 48 -9.84 -10.35 -15.06
CA ALA A 48 -8.59 -11.05 -15.41
C ALA A 48 -8.44 -12.35 -14.62
N LEU A 49 -8.80 -12.33 -13.35
CA LEU A 49 -8.71 -13.50 -12.47
C LEU A 49 -9.61 -14.64 -12.95
N ILE A 50 -10.81 -14.35 -13.41
CA ILE A 50 -11.77 -15.34 -13.90
C ILE A 50 -11.32 -15.91 -15.25
N ARG A 51 -10.83 -15.05 -16.17
CA ARG A 51 -10.45 -15.45 -17.53
C ARG A 51 -9.14 -16.22 -17.62
N ALA A 52 -8.20 -15.92 -16.75
CA ALA A 52 -6.83 -16.42 -16.85
C ALA A 52 -6.29 -16.84 -15.48
N VAL A 53 -6.99 -17.75 -14.81
CA VAL A 53 -6.66 -18.23 -13.46
C VAL A 53 -5.19 -18.68 -13.35
N SER A 54 -4.67 -19.36 -14.37
CA SER A 54 -3.29 -19.85 -14.35
C SER A 54 -2.23 -18.73 -14.38
N LYS A 55 -2.49 -17.64 -15.10
CA LYS A 55 -1.56 -16.48 -15.20
C LYS A 55 -1.68 -15.56 -13.99
N THR A 56 -2.89 -15.43 -13.46
CA THR A 56 -3.17 -14.60 -12.27
C THR A 56 -2.90 -15.32 -10.96
N ALA A 57 -2.75 -16.64 -10.98
CA ALA A 57 -2.34 -17.42 -9.81
C ALA A 57 -1.04 -16.91 -9.20
N GLN A 58 -0.11 -16.40 -10.02
CA GLN A 58 1.14 -15.80 -9.53
C GLN A 58 0.89 -14.53 -8.72
N LYS A 59 -0.12 -13.71 -9.08
CA LYS A 59 -0.51 -12.51 -8.33
C LYS A 59 -1.20 -12.85 -7.02
N LEU A 60 -1.74 -14.05 -6.88
CA LEU A 60 -2.33 -14.55 -5.64
C LEU A 60 -1.33 -15.29 -4.76
N SER A 61 -0.07 -15.40 -5.20
CA SER A 61 0.98 -16.10 -4.45
C SER A 61 1.35 -15.31 -3.20
N ILE A 62 1.18 -15.93 -2.06
CA ILE A 62 1.52 -15.39 -0.75
C ILE A 62 2.29 -16.46 0.04
N SER A 63 3.13 -16.03 0.97
CA SER A 63 3.86 -16.92 1.87
C SER A 63 3.44 -16.72 3.32
N ASP A 64 3.65 -17.72 4.15
CA ASP A 64 3.35 -17.61 5.58
C ASP A 64 4.19 -16.53 6.27
N GLU A 65 5.40 -16.26 5.77
CA GLU A 65 6.26 -15.21 6.30
C GLU A 65 5.68 -13.80 6.11
N GLU A 66 4.79 -13.60 5.14
CA GLU A 66 4.12 -12.33 4.88
C GLU A 66 2.93 -12.08 5.81
N ARG A 67 2.43 -13.10 6.50
CA ARG A 67 1.19 -13.00 7.28
C ARG A 67 1.32 -12.06 8.48
N PRO A 68 0.26 -11.28 8.80
CA PRO A 68 -1.02 -11.20 8.09
C PRO A 68 -0.89 -10.54 6.72
N VAL A 69 -1.54 -11.12 5.72
CA VAL A 69 -1.51 -10.62 4.34
C VAL A 69 -2.91 -10.59 3.75
N ALA A 70 -3.24 -9.48 3.08
CA ALA A 70 -4.48 -9.30 2.35
C ALA A 70 -4.24 -9.44 0.85
N ILE A 71 -5.16 -10.10 0.16
CA ILE A 71 -5.24 -10.06 -1.30
C ILE A 71 -6.29 -9.02 -1.67
N GLN A 72 -5.93 -8.07 -2.53
CA GLN A 72 -6.84 -7.02 -2.98
C GLN A 72 -7.33 -7.26 -4.39
N ILE A 73 -8.63 -7.17 -4.59
CA ILE A 73 -9.29 -7.28 -5.89
C ILE A 73 -10.05 -6.01 -6.23
N TYR A 74 -10.30 -5.79 -7.52
CA TYR A 74 -11.17 -4.73 -8.01
C TYR A 74 -12.01 -5.21 -9.18
N GLY A 75 -13.14 -4.54 -9.41
CA GLY A 75 -14.05 -4.80 -10.50
C GLY A 75 -15.30 -3.96 -10.36
N LYS A 76 -16.19 -4.05 -11.35
CA LYS A 76 -17.42 -3.24 -11.41
C LYS A 76 -18.70 -4.09 -11.51
N ASP A 77 -18.56 -5.39 -11.57
CA ASP A 77 -19.68 -6.31 -11.76
C ASP A 77 -19.79 -7.25 -10.56
N THR A 78 -21.00 -7.36 -10.01
CA THR A 78 -21.23 -8.12 -8.79
C THR A 78 -20.90 -9.60 -8.94
N GLU A 79 -21.36 -10.23 -10.04
CA GLU A 79 -21.16 -11.67 -10.26
C GLU A 79 -19.69 -12.02 -10.41
N THR A 80 -18.95 -11.22 -11.20
CA THR A 80 -17.51 -11.45 -11.40
C THR A 80 -16.70 -11.20 -10.13
N MET A 81 -17.11 -10.21 -9.33
CA MET A 81 -16.46 -9.96 -8.05
C MET A 81 -16.69 -11.08 -7.05
N VAL A 82 -17.88 -11.65 -6.99
CA VAL A 82 -18.17 -12.81 -6.15
C VAL A 82 -17.35 -14.03 -6.58
N GLU A 83 -17.30 -14.30 -7.87
CA GLU A 83 -16.51 -15.41 -8.41
C GLU A 83 -15.02 -15.23 -8.12
N ALA A 84 -14.49 -14.03 -8.34
CA ALA A 84 -13.11 -13.68 -8.01
C ALA A 84 -12.82 -13.83 -6.51
N ALA A 85 -13.75 -13.41 -5.65
CA ALA A 85 -13.61 -13.54 -4.20
C ALA A 85 -13.48 -15.00 -3.76
N LYS A 86 -14.24 -15.89 -4.38
CA LYS A 86 -14.15 -17.34 -4.10
C LYS A 86 -12.81 -17.93 -4.53
N ILE A 87 -12.26 -17.47 -5.66
CA ILE A 87 -10.93 -17.87 -6.11
C ILE A 87 -9.86 -17.37 -5.14
N VAL A 88 -9.95 -16.11 -4.68
CA VAL A 88 -9.04 -15.53 -3.70
C VAL A 88 -9.09 -16.29 -2.38
N GLU A 89 -10.26 -16.67 -1.91
CA GLU A 89 -10.39 -17.43 -0.66
C GLU A 89 -9.64 -18.77 -0.73
N GLN A 90 -9.60 -19.41 -1.88
CA GLN A 90 -8.85 -20.65 -2.09
C GLN A 90 -7.34 -20.46 -1.96
N ALA A 91 -6.83 -19.24 -2.22
CA ALA A 91 -5.43 -18.90 -2.00
C ALA A 91 -5.09 -18.68 -0.51
N GLN A 92 -6.09 -18.69 0.36
CA GLN A 92 -5.97 -18.61 1.81
C GLN A 92 -5.24 -17.36 2.35
N PRO A 93 -5.56 -16.14 1.87
CA PRO A 93 -5.08 -14.94 2.54
C PRO A 93 -5.77 -14.79 3.90
N ASP A 94 -5.21 -13.95 4.75
CA ASP A 94 -5.86 -13.62 6.03
C ASP A 94 -7.09 -12.73 5.82
N ILE A 95 -7.04 -11.88 4.81
CA ILE A 95 -8.08 -10.89 4.49
C ILE A 95 -8.26 -10.81 2.98
N LEU A 96 -9.50 -10.59 2.55
CA LEU A 96 -9.82 -10.15 1.19
C LEU A 96 -10.15 -8.67 1.25
N ASP A 97 -9.38 -7.84 0.55
CA ASP A 97 -9.61 -6.40 0.47
C ASP A 97 -10.19 -6.01 -0.88
N ILE A 98 -11.14 -5.08 -0.88
CA ILE A 98 -11.75 -4.57 -2.11
C ILE A 98 -11.22 -3.17 -2.39
N ASN A 99 -10.68 -2.97 -3.59
CA ASN A 99 -10.23 -1.66 -4.04
C ASN A 99 -11.39 -0.85 -4.62
N PHE A 100 -11.77 0.20 -3.90
CA PHE A 100 -12.69 1.24 -4.36
C PHE A 100 -12.00 2.62 -4.35
N GLY A 101 -10.68 2.65 -4.50
CA GLY A 101 -9.91 3.88 -4.38
C GLY A 101 -8.94 4.17 -5.52
N CYS A 102 -8.65 3.23 -6.41
CA CYS A 102 -7.73 3.45 -7.53
C CYS A 102 -8.28 4.53 -8.47
N PRO A 103 -7.54 5.65 -8.65
CA PRO A 103 -8.07 6.80 -9.41
C PRO A 103 -7.68 6.78 -10.89
N VAL A 104 -6.80 5.86 -11.32
CA VAL A 104 -6.26 5.89 -12.67
C VAL A 104 -7.35 5.64 -13.72
N LYS A 105 -7.23 6.32 -14.86
CA LYS A 105 -8.26 6.34 -15.90
C LYS A 105 -8.66 4.97 -16.41
N ARG A 106 -7.70 4.06 -16.56
CA ARG A 106 -7.96 2.68 -17.03
C ARG A 106 -8.80 1.84 -16.06
N VAL A 107 -8.88 2.24 -14.80
CA VAL A 107 -9.69 1.59 -13.76
C VAL A 107 -10.94 2.44 -13.47
N ALA A 108 -10.76 3.64 -12.95
CA ALA A 108 -11.84 4.54 -12.54
C ALA A 108 -12.68 5.03 -13.72
N GLY A 109 -12.06 5.27 -14.88
CA GLY A 109 -12.77 5.66 -16.10
C GLY A 109 -13.69 4.57 -16.65
N LYS A 110 -13.49 3.32 -16.25
CA LYS A 110 -14.35 2.17 -16.59
C LYS A 110 -15.36 1.84 -15.50
N GLY A 111 -15.46 2.64 -14.45
CA GLY A 111 -16.41 2.45 -13.35
C GLY A 111 -15.95 1.56 -12.22
N ALA A 112 -14.70 1.05 -12.25
CA ALA A 112 -14.12 0.25 -11.18
C ALA A 112 -13.24 1.12 -10.26
N GLY A 113 -12.71 0.56 -9.19
CA GLY A 113 -11.88 1.30 -8.24
C GLY A 113 -12.60 2.54 -7.72
N ALA A 114 -11.96 3.71 -7.79
CA ALA A 114 -12.58 4.99 -7.38
C ALA A 114 -13.78 5.38 -8.25
N GLY A 115 -13.95 4.77 -9.43
CA GLY A 115 -15.12 4.98 -10.28
C GLY A 115 -16.42 4.57 -9.59
N MET A 116 -16.37 3.64 -8.65
CA MET A 116 -17.53 3.22 -7.85
C MET A 116 -18.06 4.34 -6.94
N LEU A 117 -17.28 5.36 -6.66
CA LEU A 117 -17.75 6.52 -5.91
C LEU A 117 -18.84 7.31 -6.64
N GLN A 118 -19.03 7.07 -7.93
CA GLN A 118 -20.14 7.62 -8.73
C GLN A 118 -21.37 6.70 -8.74
N ASN A 119 -21.28 5.51 -8.18
CA ASN A 119 -22.38 4.55 -8.15
C ASN A 119 -22.40 3.80 -6.80
N ILE A 120 -22.81 4.52 -5.77
CA ILE A 120 -22.83 3.98 -4.41
C ILE A 120 -23.74 2.76 -4.26
N PRO A 121 -24.96 2.72 -4.84
CA PRO A 121 -25.77 1.50 -4.77
C PRO A 121 -25.05 0.26 -5.29
N LYS A 122 -24.31 0.38 -6.38
CA LYS A 122 -23.52 -0.72 -6.95
C LYS A 122 -22.34 -1.10 -6.06
N MET A 123 -21.65 -0.11 -5.49
CA MET A 123 -20.57 -0.35 -4.52
C MET A 123 -21.06 -1.19 -3.34
N LEU A 124 -22.21 -0.84 -2.77
CA LEU A 124 -22.79 -1.54 -1.63
C LEU A 124 -23.27 -2.95 -2.01
N GLU A 125 -23.88 -3.09 -3.19
CA GLU A 125 -24.30 -4.39 -3.73
C GLU A 125 -23.11 -5.35 -3.84
N ILE A 126 -22.01 -4.89 -4.47
CA ILE A 126 -20.79 -5.68 -4.61
C ILE A 126 -20.21 -6.04 -3.25
N THR A 127 -20.08 -5.08 -2.36
CA THR A 127 -19.50 -5.28 -1.03
C THR A 127 -20.28 -6.32 -0.25
N ARG A 128 -21.61 -6.19 -0.21
CA ARG A 128 -22.49 -7.13 0.50
C ARG A 128 -22.40 -8.53 -0.09
N ALA A 129 -22.41 -8.64 -1.42
CA ALA A 129 -22.32 -9.92 -2.11
C ALA A 129 -20.97 -10.62 -1.87
N VAL A 130 -19.86 -9.87 -1.85
CA VAL A 130 -18.53 -10.44 -1.56
C VAL A 130 -18.43 -10.88 -0.10
N VAL A 131 -18.91 -10.07 0.84
CA VAL A 131 -18.95 -10.46 2.26
C VAL A 131 -19.72 -11.76 2.46
N ASP A 132 -20.86 -11.92 1.81
CA ASP A 132 -21.70 -13.11 1.93
C ASP A 132 -21.10 -14.35 1.25
N ALA A 133 -20.22 -14.14 0.26
CA ALA A 133 -19.67 -15.23 -0.56
C ALA A 133 -18.46 -15.94 0.07
N VAL A 134 -17.76 -15.31 1.01
CA VAL A 134 -16.53 -15.84 1.61
C VAL A 134 -16.62 -15.87 3.13
N LYS A 135 -15.80 -16.72 3.74
CA LYS A 135 -15.73 -16.86 5.21
C LYS A 135 -14.64 -16.01 5.84
N ILE A 136 -13.60 -15.66 5.05
CA ILE A 136 -12.52 -14.80 5.53
C ILE A 136 -13.00 -13.36 5.70
N PRO A 137 -12.36 -12.55 6.57
CA PRO A 137 -12.72 -11.14 6.72
C PRO A 137 -12.59 -10.40 5.40
N VAL A 138 -13.57 -9.55 5.11
CA VAL A 138 -13.55 -8.65 3.94
C VAL A 138 -13.36 -7.23 4.42
N THR A 139 -12.44 -6.51 3.81
CA THR A 139 -12.18 -5.10 4.08
C THR A 139 -12.33 -4.28 2.81
N VAL A 140 -12.43 -2.97 2.95
CA VAL A 140 -12.56 -2.04 1.82
C VAL A 140 -11.52 -0.94 1.96
N LYS A 141 -10.95 -0.52 0.83
CA LYS A 141 -10.09 0.65 0.72
C LYS A 141 -10.70 1.62 -0.28
N THR A 142 -10.96 2.86 0.15
CA THR A 142 -11.59 3.88 -0.67
C THR A 142 -10.97 5.26 -0.42
N ARG A 143 -11.59 6.30 -0.99
CA ARG A 143 -11.19 7.71 -0.89
C ARG A 143 -12.33 8.53 -0.29
N LEU A 144 -12.08 9.85 -0.09
CA LEU A 144 -13.05 10.76 0.51
C LEU A 144 -14.34 10.91 -0.31
N GLY A 145 -14.25 10.69 -1.61
CA GLY A 145 -15.35 10.85 -2.54
C GLY A 145 -14.83 11.09 -3.96
N TRP A 146 -15.74 11.42 -4.89
CA TRP A 146 -15.38 11.59 -6.30
C TRP A 146 -14.60 12.90 -6.55
N ASP A 147 -15.06 14.00 -5.97
CA ASP A 147 -14.44 15.32 -6.11
C ASP A 147 -14.69 16.18 -4.86
N ALA A 148 -14.21 17.42 -4.88
CA ALA A 148 -14.33 18.35 -3.76
C ALA A 148 -15.77 18.65 -3.32
N ASN A 149 -16.74 18.51 -4.24
CA ASN A 149 -18.16 18.76 -3.96
C ASN A 149 -18.90 17.48 -3.53
N ASN A 150 -18.26 16.33 -3.59
CA ASN A 150 -18.86 15.02 -3.33
C ASN A 150 -17.99 14.18 -2.38
N LYS A 151 -17.61 14.75 -1.26
CA LYS A 151 -16.87 14.06 -0.20
C LYS A 151 -17.84 13.34 0.73
N ILE A 152 -18.26 12.16 0.33
CA ILE A 152 -19.36 11.41 0.95
C ILE A 152 -18.91 10.36 1.97
N ILE A 153 -17.62 10.34 2.33
CA ILE A 153 -17.04 9.23 3.10
C ILE A 153 -17.69 9.02 4.47
N VAL A 154 -18.14 10.07 5.14
CA VAL A 154 -18.72 9.92 6.49
C VAL A 154 -19.99 9.06 6.44
N ASP A 155 -20.91 9.36 5.52
CA ASP A 155 -22.12 8.57 5.33
C ASP A 155 -21.82 7.21 4.68
N LEU A 156 -20.91 7.19 3.71
CA LEU A 156 -20.51 5.96 3.01
C LEU A 156 -19.90 4.94 3.98
N ALA A 157 -19.13 5.38 4.95
CA ALA A 157 -18.50 4.50 5.94
C ALA A 157 -19.54 3.71 6.73
N GLU A 158 -20.62 4.34 7.17
CA GLU A 158 -21.70 3.65 7.86
C GLU A 158 -22.37 2.61 6.96
N GLN A 159 -22.62 2.96 5.70
CA GLN A 159 -23.23 2.06 4.73
C GLN A 159 -22.35 0.86 4.42
N LEU A 160 -21.03 1.07 4.29
CA LEU A 160 -20.06 -0.01 4.09
C LEU A 160 -19.97 -0.93 5.32
N GLN A 161 -19.96 -0.35 6.51
CA GLN A 161 -20.00 -1.12 7.75
C GLN A 161 -21.25 -2.02 7.80
N ASP A 162 -22.41 -1.51 7.40
CA ASP A 162 -23.66 -2.26 7.36
C ASP A 162 -23.61 -3.42 6.35
N CYS A 163 -22.73 -3.38 5.37
CA CYS A 163 -22.50 -4.51 4.46
C CYS A 163 -21.76 -5.68 5.13
N GLY A 164 -21.17 -5.47 6.30
CA GLY A 164 -20.47 -6.52 7.05
C GLY A 164 -18.96 -6.55 6.86
N ILE A 165 -18.35 -5.47 6.38
CA ILE A 165 -16.88 -5.41 6.29
C ILE A 165 -16.24 -5.37 7.67
N ALA A 166 -15.01 -5.90 7.77
CA ALA A 166 -14.29 -6.02 9.03
C ALA A 166 -13.39 -4.81 9.35
N ALA A 167 -13.05 -3.99 8.37
CA ALA A 167 -12.29 -2.75 8.52
C ALA A 167 -12.45 -1.89 7.27
N LEU A 168 -12.21 -0.58 7.44
CA LEU A 168 -12.27 0.39 6.34
C LEU A 168 -10.99 1.20 6.31
N THR A 169 -10.33 1.23 5.15
CA THR A 169 -9.18 2.11 4.89
C THR A 169 -9.61 3.29 4.03
N ILE A 170 -9.25 4.49 4.46
CA ILE A 170 -9.60 5.73 3.78
C ILE A 170 -8.34 6.50 3.41
N HIS A 171 -8.15 6.75 2.12
CA HIS A 171 -7.15 7.69 1.63
C HIS A 171 -7.73 9.11 1.68
N GLY A 172 -7.01 10.04 2.29
CA GLY A 172 -7.43 11.41 2.51
C GLY A 172 -7.45 12.30 1.25
N ARG A 173 -7.69 11.73 0.09
CA ARG A 173 -7.87 12.43 -1.20
C ARG A 173 -9.16 12.00 -1.86
N THR A 174 -9.69 12.89 -2.72
CA THR A 174 -10.77 12.54 -3.66
C THR A 174 -10.19 11.86 -4.89
N ARG A 175 -11.06 11.23 -5.69
CA ARG A 175 -10.62 10.67 -6.99
C ARG A 175 -10.06 11.76 -7.89
N ALA A 176 -10.72 12.92 -7.95
CA ALA A 176 -10.32 14.03 -8.80
C ALA A 176 -8.89 14.52 -8.49
N GLN A 177 -8.47 14.48 -7.24
CA GLN A 177 -7.11 14.85 -6.85
C GLN A 177 -6.07 13.87 -7.38
N MET A 178 -6.43 12.61 -7.56
CA MET A 178 -5.47 11.54 -7.84
C MET A 178 -4.35 11.51 -6.78
N TYR A 179 -3.16 12.04 -7.08
CA TYR A 179 -2.05 12.17 -6.13
C TYR A 179 -1.60 13.63 -5.96
N THR A 180 -2.39 14.58 -6.48
CA THR A 180 -2.08 16.01 -6.37
C THR A 180 -2.59 16.58 -5.05
N GLY A 181 -2.04 17.74 -4.67
CA GLY A 181 -2.39 18.39 -3.42
C GLY A 181 -2.00 17.57 -2.21
N GLU A 182 -2.54 17.94 -1.08
CA GLU A 182 -2.29 17.26 0.20
C GLU A 182 -3.45 16.35 0.58
N ALA A 183 -3.15 15.24 1.25
CA ALA A 183 -4.18 14.41 1.87
C ALA A 183 -4.78 15.17 3.06
N ASP A 184 -6.11 15.20 3.09
CA ASP A 184 -6.86 15.81 4.20
C ASP A 184 -7.42 14.70 5.10
N TRP A 185 -6.96 14.65 6.32
CA TRP A 185 -7.35 13.64 7.30
C TRP A 185 -8.57 14.03 8.14
N THR A 186 -9.10 15.23 7.96
CA THR A 186 -10.22 15.72 8.76
C THR A 186 -11.41 14.77 8.71
N LEU A 187 -11.83 14.36 7.52
CA LEU A 187 -12.96 13.45 7.35
C LEU A 187 -12.65 12.01 7.81
N ILE A 188 -11.39 11.58 7.71
CA ILE A 188 -10.96 10.30 8.29
C ILE A 188 -11.21 10.31 9.80
N GLY A 189 -10.81 11.39 10.46
CA GLY A 189 -11.06 11.61 11.88
C GLY A 189 -12.55 11.65 12.22
N GLU A 190 -13.37 12.29 11.40
CA GLU A 190 -14.82 12.31 11.58
C GLU A 190 -15.45 10.91 11.48
N VAL A 191 -15.00 10.10 10.53
CA VAL A 191 -15.43 8.70 10.42
C VAL A 191 -15.07 7.94 11.69
N LYS A 192 -13.82 8.04 12.14
CA LYS A 192 -13.36 7.32 13.34
C LYS A 192 -14.12 7.76 14.60
N ASN A 193 -14.40 9.04 14.73
CA ASN A 193 -15.07 9.59 15.91
C ASN A 193 -16.61 9.55 15.83
N ASN A 194 -17.17 9.01 14.75
CA ASN A 194 -18.59 8.79 14.64
C ASN A 194 -18.99 7.62 15.55
N GLN A 195 -19.86 7.87 16.51
CA GLN A 195 -20.31 6.87 17.50
C GLN A 195 -21.00 5.65 16.90
N ARG A 196 -21.49 5.75 15.67
CA ARG A 196 -22.11 4.65 14.94
C ARG A 196 -21.09 3.73 14.24
N MET A 197 -19.82 4.14 14.19
CA MET A 197 -18.76 3.29 13.62
C MET A 197 -18.17 2.38 14.70
N HIS A 198 -18.15 1.09 14.43
CA HIS A 198 -17.66 0.06 15.34
C HIS A 198 -16.50 -0.75 14.79
N ILE A 199 -16.28 -0.69 13.47
CA ILE A 199 -15.16 -1.37 12.82
C ILE A 199 -13.91 -0.51 12.88
N PRO A 200 -12.71 -1.11 12.83
CA PRO A 200 -11.45 -0.36 12.74
C PRO A 200 -11.40 0.55 11.52
N ILE A 201 -10.85 1.75 11.72
CA ILE A 201 -10.61 2.74 10.66
C ILE A 201 -9.12 2.89 10.47
N ILE A 202 -8.68 2.67 9.24
CA ILE A 202 -7.28 2.77 8.82
C ILE A 202 -7.13 4.04 7.99
N GLY A 203 -6.24 4.93 8.38
CA GLY A 203 -5.99 6.16 7.64
C GLY A 203 -4.78 6.03 6.73
N ASN A 204 -4.86 6.69 5.57
CA ASN A 204 -3.82 6.65 4.54
C ASN A 204 -3.67 8.01 3.86
N GLY A 205 -2.45 8.38 3.54
CA GLY A 205 -2.13 9.57 2.76
C GLY A 205 -1.09 10.48 3.42
N ASP A 206 -0.01 10.74 2.70
CA ASP A 206 1.06 11.68 3.04
C ASP A 206 1.72 11.46 4.42
N VAL A 207 1.78 10.22 4.87
CA VAL A 207 2.52 9.87 6.07
C VAL A 207 3.94 9.52 5.67
N THR A 208 4.84 10.49 5.76
CA THR A 208 6.21 10.40 5.27
C THR A 208 7.25 10.43 6.38
N THR A 209 6.83 10.71 7.62
CA THR A 209 7.71 10.79 8.79
C THR A 209 7.10 10.09 9.99
N PRO A 210 7.94 9.62 10.93
CA PRO A 210 7.44 9.06 12.19
C PRO A 210 6.57 10.05 12.98
N GLN A 211 6.93 11.33 12.99
CA GLN A 211 6.19 12.40 13.68
C GLN A 211 4.78 12.55 13.12
N ARG A 212 4.65 12.55 11.78
CA ARG A 212 3.36 12.64 11.12
C ARG A 212 2.50 11.41 11.42
N CYS A 213 3.12 10.23 11.45
CA CYS A 213 2.41 9.00 11.81
C CYS A 213 1.83 9.08 13.22
N LYS A 214 2.63 9.51 14.19
CA LYS A 214 2.16 9.69 15.57
C LYS A 214 1.04 10.72 15.65
N GLU A 215 1.18 11.85 14.96
CA GLU A 215 0.13 12.88 14.88
C GLU A 215 -1.19 12.30 14.36
N CYS A 216 -1.13 11.43 13.34
CA CYS A 216 -2.33 10.80 12.80
C CYS A 216 -3.06 9.94 13.84
N PHE A 217 -2.35 9.18 14.63
CA PHE A 217 -2.94 8.44 15.75
C PHE A 217 -3.52 9.37 16.82
N ASP A 218 -2.74 10.33 17.23
CA ASP A 218 -3.08 11.21 18.37
C ASP A 218 -4.22 12.17 18.03
N ARG A 219 -4.18 12.78 16.84
CA ARG A 219 -5.12 13.82 16.44
C ARG A 219 -6.43 13.27 15.89
N TYR A 220 -6.36 12.26 15.06
CA TYR A 220 -7.53 11.71 14.35
C TYR A 220 -8.07 10.45 14.99
N GLY A 221 -7.30 9.80 15.85
CA GLY A 221 -7.71 8.64 16.62
C GLY A 221 -7.86 7.35 15.81
N VAL A 222 -7.28 7.29 14.62
CA VAL A 222 -7.36 6.10 13.76
C VAL A 222 -6.80 4.85 14.47
N ASP A 223 -7.31 3.69 14.09
CA ASP A 223 -6.88 2.41 14.67
C ASP A 223 -5.57 1.92 14.07
N ALA A 224 -5.29 2.29 12.83
CA ALA A 224 -4.05 1.97 12.14
C ALA A 224 -3.71 3.04 11.11
N VAL A 225 -2.44 3.10 10.72
CA VAL A 225 -1.95 3.99 9.65
C VAL A 225 -1.36 3.13 8.54
N MET A 226 -1.74 3.43 7.30
CA MET A 226 -1.24 2.75 6.11
C MET A 226 -0.22 3.63 5.39
N ILE A 227 0.93 3.04 5.07
CA ILE A 227 2.04 3.72 4.41
C ILE A 227 2.11 3.27 2.96
N GLY A 228 2.08 4.20 2.03
CA GLY A 228 2.19 3.93 0.59
C GLY A 228 3.52 4.41 0.02
N ARG A 229 3.47 5.51 -0.72
CA ARG A 229 4.62 6.06 -1.47
C ARG A 229 5.87 6.33 -0.62
N ALA A 230 5.71 6.62 0.66
CA ALA A 230 6.84 6.86 1.55
C ALA A 230 7.74 5.63 1.76
N SER A 231 7.24 4.42 1.48
CA SER A 231 8.03 3.18 1.52
C SER A 231 8.87 2.97 0.25
N PHE A 232 8.60 3.72 -0.79
CA PHE A 232 9.21 3.59 -2.10
C PHE A 232 10.70 3.94 -2.06
N GLY A 233 11.56 2.96 -2.29
CA GLY A 233 13.00 3.12 -2.12
C GLY A 233 13.44 3.40 -0.68
N ARG A 234 12.55 3.15 0.29
CA ARG A 234 12.78 3.39 1.72
C ARG A 234 11.98 2.41 2.58
N PRO A 235 12.15 1.09 2.39
CA PRO A 235 11.38 0.10 3.16
C PRO A 235 11.65 0.17 4.67
N TRP A 236 12.79 0.70 5.09
CA TRP A 236 13.14 0.91 6.51
C TRP A 236 12.30 1.98 7.21
N ILE A 237 11.42 2.70 6.49
CA ILE A 237 10.51 3.66 7.12
C ILE A 237 9.67 3.00 8.23
N PHE A 238 9.30 1.74 8.06
CA PHE A 238 8.55 0.99 9.08
C PHE A 238 9.36 0.87 10.38
N LYS A 239 10.66 0.61 10.27
CA LYS A 239 11.56 0.54 11.43
C LYS A 239 11.64 1.89 12.14
N GLU A 240 11.78 2.97 11.40
CA GLU A 240 11.83 4.33 11.94
C GLU A 240 10.53 4.70 12.66
N ILE A 241 9.39 4.42 12.04
CA ILE A 241 8.08 4.71 12.62
C ILE A 241 7.85 3.89 13.89
N LYS A 242 8.11 2.58 13.85
CA LYS A 242 7.91 1.70 15.00
C LYS A 242 8.73 2.16 16.20
N HIS A 243 9.98 2.49 15.99
CA HIS A 243 10.84 2.99 17.07
C HIS A 243 10.28 4.26 17.70
N TYR A 244 9.86 5.21 16.86
CA TYR A 244 9.30 6.48 17.32
C TYR A 244 7.99 6.30 18.11
N LEU A 245 7.10 5.45 17.63
CA LEU A 245 5.83 5.16 18.32
C LEU A 245 6.06 4.48 19.68
N GLU A 246 7.09 3.64 19.79
CA GLU A 246 7.39 2.92 21.03
C GLU A 246 8.12 3.79 22.05
N THR A 247 9.05 4.64 21.62
CA THR A 247 9.95 5.38 22.50
C THR A 247 9.67 6.86 22.61
N GLY A 248 8.96 7.45 21.64
CA GLY A 248 8.79 8.90 21.53
C GLY A 248 10.01 9.61 20.98
N GLU A 249 11.06 8.88 20.66
CA GLU A 249 12.32 9.43 20.15
C GLU A 249 12.62 8.89 18.75
N GLU A 250 13.28 9.72 17.94
CA GLU A 250 13.71 9.28 16.61
C GLU A 250 14.75 8.16 16.73
N LEU A 251 14.67 7.20 15.81
CA LEU A 251 15.73 6.22 15.64
C LEU A 251 17.02 6.99 15.26
N PRO A 252 18.18 6.64 15.87
CA PRO A 252 19.44 7.22 15.41
C PRO A 252 19.60 7.09 13.90
N PRO A 253 20.16 8.10 13.20
CA PRO A 253 20.26 8.07 11.75
C PRO A 253 20.89 6.78 11.24
N LEU A 254 20.21 6.12 10.31
CA LEU A 254 20.75 4.95 9.63
C LEU A 254 21.88 5.39 8.71
N SER A 255 23.00 4.67 8.71
CA SER A 255 24.13 5.05 7.84
C SER A 255 23.75 4.92 6.37
N PHE A 256 24.38 5.74 5.53
CA PHE A 256 24.19 5.67 4.10
C PHE A 256 24.54 4.28 3.55
N GLU A 257 25.63 3.70 4.03
CA GLU A 257 26.08 2.36 3.64
C GLU A 257 25.05 1.29 3.99
N TRP A 258 24.46 1.37 5.17
CA TRP A 258 23.40 0.44 5.60
C TRP A 258 22.18 0.54 4.67
N CYS A 259 21.74 1.75 4.35
CA CYS A 259 20.62 1.98 3.44
C CYS A 259 20.94 1.46 2.03
N MET A 260 22.16 1.67 1.54
CA MET A 260 22.59 1.16 0.24
C MET A 260 22.58 -0.38 0.20
N GLU A 261 22.98 -1.02 1.30
CA GLU A 261 22.90 -2.48 1.41
C GLU A 261 21.46 -2.98 1.32
N VAL A 262 20.51 -2.28 1.95
CA VAL A 262 19.08 -2.61 1.83
C VAL A 262 18.62 -2.50 0.38
N LEU A 263 18.96 -1.41 -0.31
CA LEU A 263 18.60 -1.23 -1.71
C LEU A 263 19.25 -2.29 -2.62
N ARG A 264 20.49 -2.66 -2.32
CA ARG A 264 21.19 -3.75 -3.02
C ARG A 264 20.44 -5.07 -2.85
N GLN A 265 20.01 -5.38 -1.62
CA GLN A 265 19.23 -6.57 -1.34
C GLN A 265 17.87 -6.56 -2.07
N GLU A 266 17.23 -5.39 -2.17
CA GLU A 266 16.00 -5.22 -2.93
C GLU A 266 16.19 -5.59 -4.42
N VAL A 267 17.31 -5.20 -5.02
CA VAL A 267 17.68 -5.59 -6.39
C VAL A 267 17.84 -7.10 -6.50
N ILE A 268 18.59 -7.71 -5.59
CA ILE A 268 18.84 -9.15 -5.55
C ILE A 268 17.52 -9.92 -5.45
N ASP A 269 16.66 -9.52 -4.54
CA ASP A 269 15.37 -10.17 -4.30
C ASP A 269 14.44 -10.06 -5.52
N SER A 270 14.42 -8.89 -6.17
CA SER A 270 13.63 -8.65 -7.37
C SER A 270 14.10 -9.54 -8.55
N VAL A 271 15.40 -9.62 -8.75
CA VAL A 271 16.01 -10.47 -9.80
C VAL A 271 15.72 -11.94 -9.53
N ASN A 272 15.85 -12.38 -8.29
CA ASN A 272 15.57 -13.77 -7.91
C ASN A 272 14.10 -14.14 -8.05
N LEU A 273 13.20 -13.18 -7.79
CA LEU A 273 11.76 -13.42 -7.91
C LEU A 273 11.29 -13.51 -9.35
N LEU A 274 11.75 -12.62 -10.20
CA LEU A 274 11.26 -12.48 -11.58
C LEU A 274 12.21 -13.14 -12.60
N ASP A 275 13.28 -12.53 -12.88
CA ASP A 275 14.49 -12.85 -13.63
C ASP A 275 15.29 -11.55 -13.72
N GLU A 276 16.48 -11.59 -14.29
CA GLU A 276 17.34 -10.40 -14.33
C GLU A 276 16.67 -9.25 -15.10
N ARG A 277 16.17 -9.50 -16.29
CA ARG A 277 15.57 -8.46 -17.12
C ARG A 277 14.35 -7.82 -16.46
N ARG A 278 13.39 -8.63 -16.05
CA ARG A 278 12.15 -8.15 -15.42
C ARG A 278 12.39 -7.57 -14.04
N GLY A 279 13.28 -8.19 -13.26
CA GLY A 279 13.65 -7.74 -11.93
C GLY A 279 14.29 -6.35 -11.94
N ILE A 280 15.22 -6.11 -12.87
CA ILE A 280 15.87 -4.80 -13.03
C ILE A 280 14.88 -3.77 -13.53
N LEU A 281 14.04 -4.09 -14.51
CA LEU A 281 12.98 -3.18 -14.97
C LEU A 281 12.04 -2.78 -13.85
N HIS A 282 11.68 -3.73 -12.99
CA HIS A 282 10.78 -3.50 -11.87
C HIS A 282 11.41 -2.60 -10.79
N VAL A 283 12.65 -2.86 -10.42
CA VAL A 283 13.27 -2.23 -9.24
C VAL A 283 13.94 -0.88 -9.54
N ARG A 284 14.44 -0.65 -10.75
CA ARG A 284 15.24 0.55 -11.05
C ARG A 284 14.50 1.88 -10.85
N ARG A 285 13.19 1.91 -11.13
CA ARG A 285 12.36 3.11 -10.89
C ARG A 285 12.23 3.41 -9.40
N HIS A 286 12.10 2.37 -8.59
CA HIS A 286 12.05 2.49 -7.13
C HIS A 286 13.34 3.08 -6.59
N LEU A 287 14.47 2.58 -7.07
CA LEU A 287 15.78 3.06 -6.67
C LEU A 287 15.99 4.53 -7.05
N ALA A 288 15.67 4.88 -8.31
CA ALA A 288 15.82 6.24 -8.80
C ALA A 288 14.96 7.26 -8.05
N ALA A 289 13.83 6.82 -7.51
CA ALA A 289 12.92 7.65 -6.73
C ALA A 289 13.23 7.65 -5.22
N SER A 290 14.22 6.89 -4.77
CA SER A 290 14.54 6.78 -3.34
C SER A 290 14.92 8.14 -2.74
N PRO A 291 14.34 8.53 -1.60
CA PRO A 291 14.72 9.76 -0.90
C PRO A 291 16.15 9.72 -0.36
N LEU A 292 16.79 8.56 -0.32
CA LEU A 292 18.18 8.39 0.10
C LEU A 292 19.15 9.25 -0.74
N PHE A 293 18.80 9.49 -2.00
CA PHE A 293 19.63 10.22 -2.94
C PHE A 293 19.32 11.72 -3.01
N LYS A 294 18.34 12.16 -2.24
CA LYS A 294 17.93 13.56 -2.20
C LYS A 294 19.05 14.43 -1.62
N GLY A 295 19.36 15.53 -2.31
CA GLY A 295 20.38 16.48 -1.87
C GLY A 295 21.81 16.13 -2.28
N ILE A 296 22.04 15.01 -2.97
CA ILE A 296 23.35 14.67 -3.53
C ILE A 296 23.57 15.53 -4.76
N PRO A 297 24.65 16.37 -4.81
CA PRO A 297 24.92 17.20 -5.98
C PRO A 297 25.21 16.37 -7.21
N ASN A 298 24.80 16.90 -8.37
CA ASN A 298 25.08 16.30 -9.68
C ASN A 298 24.57 14.85 -9.83
N PHE A 299 23.51 14.52 -9.10
CA PHE A 299 22.95 13.16 -9.10
C PHE A 299 22.08 12.84 -10.31
N LYS A 300 21.71 13.84 -11.11
CA LYS A 300 20.82 13.66 -12.27
C LYS A 300 21.31 12.58 -13.24
N GLU A 301 22.59 12.62 -13.61
CA GLU A 301 23.17 11.63 -14.53
C GLU A 301 23.20 10.22 -13.93
N THR A 302 23.50 10.12 -12.65
CA THR A 302 23.47 8.85 -11.91
C THR A 302 22.06 8.27 -11.86
N ARG A 303 21.06 9.12 -11.61
CA ARG A 303 19.64 8.69 -11.63
C ARG A 303 19.24 8.18 -13.01
N ILE A 304 19.61 8.89 -14.07
CA ILE A 304 19.36 8.47 -15.45
C ILE A 304 20.03 7.12 -15.73
N ALA A 305 21.27 6.95 -15.30
CA ALA A 305 22.00 5.69 -15.45
C ALA A 305 21.30 4.53 -14.76
N MET A 306 20.80 4.74 -13.53
CA MET A 306 20.00 3.72 -12.82
C MET A 306 18.71 3.37 -13.56
N LEU A 307 18.02 4.36 -14.15
CA LEU A 307 16.81 4.14 -14.92
C LEU A 307 17.06 3.39 -16.25
N ARG A 308 18.27 3.39 -16.74
CA ARG A 308 18.67 2.74 -18.00
C ARG A 308 19.42 1.42 -17.80
N ALA A 309 19.81 1.10 -16.58
CA ALA A 309 20.51 -0.14 -16.29
C ALA A 309 19.68 -1.36 -16.72
N GLU A 310 20.33 -2.33 -17.35
CA GLU A 310 19.68 -3.54 -17.86
C GLU A 310 20.08 -4.80 -17.10
N THR A 311 21.19 -4.75 -16.36
CA THR A 311 21.73 -5.87 -15.59
C THR A 311 21.98 -5.50 -14.13
N LYS A 312 21.97 -6.49 -13.28
CA LYS A 312 22.32 -6.36 -11.87
C LYS A 312 23.75 -5.83 -11.71
N GLU A 313 24.68 -6.33 -12.48
CA GLU A 313 26.09 -5.91 -12.43
C GLU A 313 26.26 -4.44 -12.80
N GLU A 314 25.59 -3.98 -13.85
CA GLU A 314 25.58 -2.59 -14.26
C GLU A 314 25.04 -1.68 -13.16
N LEU A 315 23.91 -2.06 -12.56
CA LEU A 315 23.29 -1.32 -11.49
C LEU A 315 24.19 -1.25 -10.24
N PHE A 316 24.84 -2.35 -9.89
CA PHE A 316 25.77 -2.38 -8.76
C PHE A 316 27.04 -1.55 -9.00
N ARG A 317 27.53 -1.48 -10.22
CA ARG A 317 28.64 -0.57 -10.56
C ARG A 317 28.23 0.90 -10.37
N ILE A 318 27.01 1.24 -10.76
CA ILE A 318 26.48 2.57 -10.50
C ILE A 318 26.41 2.86 -9.00
N PHE A 319 25.93 1.90 -8.19
CA PHE A 319 25.89 2.02 -6.74
C PHE A 319 27.24 2.30 -6.12
N GLU A 320 28.30 1.67 -6.63
CA GLU A 320 29.68 1.85 -6.13
C GLU A 320 30.20 3.27 -6.33
N THR A 321 29.69 4.02 -7.32
CA THR A 321 30.08 5.40 -7.59
C THR A 321 29.41 6.43 -6.66
N ILE A 322 28.31 6.04 -5.98
CA ILE A 322 27.51 6.97 -5.19
C ILE A 322 28.20 7.44 -3.90
N PRO A 323 28.88 6.57 -3.11
CA PRO A 323 29.57 6.97 -1.88
C PRO A 323 30.61 8.08 -2.10
N GLU A 324 31.33 8.07 -3.20
CA GLU A 324 32.31 9.10 -3.54
C GLU A 324 31.65 10.48 -3.71
N LYS A 325 30.45 10.51 -4.29
CA LYS A 325 29.67 11.75 -4.45
C LYS A 325 29.13 12.27 -3.14
N VAL A 326 28.80 11.39 -2.20
CA VAL A 326 28.37 11.76 -0.85
C VAL A 326 29.55 12.28 -0.03
N ASN A 327 30.69 11.62 -0.11
CA ASN A 327 31.91 12.02 0.61
C ASN A 327 32.44 13.38 0.14
N SER A 328 32.27 13.73 -1.13
CA SER A 328 32.65 15.05 -1.66
C SER A 328 31.84 16.21 -1.09
N LEU A 329 30.76 15.93 -0.32
CA LEU A 329 29.95 16.92 0.39
C LEU A 329 30.51 17.25 1.78
N LEU A 330 31.39 16.40 2.31
CA LEU A 330 31.95 16.52 3.66
C LEU A 330 33.31 17.26 3.64
N ASP A 331 33.89 17.45 2.48
CA ASP A 331 35.11 18.24 2.23
C ASP A 331 34.76 19.67 1.76
#